data_6244dcd4b178db92e2d3bd539dea182f
#
_entry.id   6244dcd4b178db92e2d3bd539dea182f
#
_cell.length_a   1.000
_cell.length_b   1.000
_cell.length_c   1.000
_cell.angle_alpha   90.00
_cell.angle_beta   90.00
_cell.angle_gamma   90.00
#
_symmetry.space_group_name_H-M   'P 1'
#
loop_
_entity.id
_entity.type
_entity.pdbx_description
1 polymer ?
#
loop_
_entity_poly.entity_id
_entity_poly.type
_entity_poly.pdbx_seq_one_letter_code
_entity_poly.pdbx_strand_id
1 'polypeptide(L)'
;QDSATEEFSKPSPANKVAAAAKMFEVAWGPGLSAFSHALERIFHGPRPTALALRGLKISACLACALELDVAALSLVNALASFTTLDGPFKVMLPRNAACVEALLGLTAVPDCAENLGSAWLPVLRVASRVAHLRLLATGARTDDAYFTSTHAPDEKEYADRKLRDEESARALAAHSVLTDASLDELYARSTKLSAVGVERFVAELCAVSAAELSTGDPSSGTQYFLDESDLRPGGKYDDLQPLPALGDPRRPRVAALQRLVDVADMNVHLRPRLAWDRMWRVLAAHFARAGAHANADVATYAVDSLRQLSLKFLAKEELKAFTFQRAFLKPFERAFRANQGSLDRAPVRAYIVACLDVLVQARASKIRSGWKSILGVLKDASGDPDRAVSQAAFEALGRVLDHHLALVAPD
;
A
#
# COMPACT_ATOMS: atom_id res chain seq x y z
N GLN A 1 43.97 0.32 -55.91
CA GLN A 1 43.74 1.22 -54.79
C GLN A 1 42.21 1.24 -54.50
N ASP A 2 41.77 0.22 -53.76
CA ASP A 2 40.39 0.14 -53.28
C ASP A 2 40.35 0.89 -51.93
N SER A 3 39.78 2.07 -51.91
CA SER A 3 39.41 2.76 -50.69
C SER A 3 38.05 2.21 -50.22
N ALA A 4 38.12 1.21 -49.32
CA ALA A 4 36.93 0.80 -48.57
C ALA A 4 36.51 1.97 -47.68
N THR A 5 35.50 2.72 -48.10
CA THR A 5 34.72 3.57 -47.23
C THR A 5 33.95 2.67 -46.29
N GLU A 6 34.40 2.50 -45.04
CA GLU A 6 33.61 1.95 -43.95
C GLU A 6 32.35 2.82 -43.82
N GLU A 7 31.24 2.37 -44.39
CA GLU A 7 29.93 2.88 -44.03
C GLU A 7 29.66 2.59 -42.55
N PHE A 8 29.88 3.58 -41.71
CA PHE A 8 29.42 3.56 -40.34
C PHE A 8 27.92 3.33 -40.35
N SER A 9 27.49 2.08 -40.23
CA SER A 9 26.09 1.74 -40.12
C SER A 9 25.51 2.46 -38.90
N LYS A 10 24.44 3.21 -39.10
CA LYS A 10 23.77 3.92 -38.00
C LYS A 10 23.42 2.91 -36.90
N PRO A 11 23.81 3.16 -35.62
CA PRO A 11 23.57 2.22 -34.55
C PRO A 11 22.07 1.96 -34.39
N SER A 12 21.72 0.69 -34.15
CA SER A 12 20.34 0.28 -33.93
C SER A 12 19.70 1.05 -32.72
N PRO A 13 18.39 1.21 -32.68
CA PRO A 13 17.72 1.86 -31.53
C PRO A 13 18.13 1.24 -30.20
N ALA A 14 18.27 -0.07 -30.10
CA ALA A 14 18.70 -0.78 -28.88
C ALA A 14 20.14 -0.39 -28.47
N ASN A 15 21.07 -0.27 -29.44
CA ASN A 15 22.43 0.15 -29.16
C ASN A 15 22.49 1.61 -28.65
N LYS A 16 21.59 2.48 -29.12
CA LYS A 16 21.49 3.87 -28.65
C LYS A 16 21.01 3.93 -27.19
N VAL A 17 20.01 3.14 -26.84
CA VAL A 17 19.52 3.04 -25.46
C VAL A 17 20.60 2.51 -24.52
N ALA A 18 21.30 1.43 -24.92
CA ALA A 18 22.39 0.88 -24.13
C ALA A 18 23.54 1.87 -23.93
N ALA A 19 23.89 2.64 -24.98
CA ALA A 19 24.90 3.70 -24.88
C ALA A 19 24.42 4.83 -23.93
N ALA A 20 23.17 5.27 -24.05
CA ALA A 20 22.57 6.27 -23.18
C ALA A 20 22.57 5.83 -21.71
N ALA A 21 22.25 4.56 -21.43
CA ALA A 21 22.30 4.01 -20.06
C ALA A 21 23.71 4.10 -19.48
N LYS A 22 24.73 3.66 -20.20
CA LYS A 22 26.13 3.75 -19.76
C LYS A 22 26.59 5.19 -19.53
N MET A 23 26.18 6.12 -20.39
CA MET A 23 26.49 7.54 -20.21
C MET A 23 25.80 8.10 -18.96
N PHE A 24 24.56 7.72 -18.75
CA PHE A 24 23.79 8.19 -17.58
C PHE A 24 24.32 7.56 -16.27
N GLU A 25 24.77 6.30 -16.27
CA GLU A 25 25.39 5.65 -15.11
C GLU A 25 26.59 6.44 -14.56
N VAL A 26 27.33 7.11 -15.41
CA VAL A 26 28.47 7.96 -15.01
C VAL A 26 27.99 9.36 -14.58
N ALA A 27 26.93 9.87 -15.17
CA ALA A 27 26.52 11.27 -15.03
C ALA A 27 25.55 11.52 -13.86
N TRP A 28 24.71 10.52 -13.48
CA TRP A 28 23.64 10.75 -12.52
C TRP A 28 24.13 11.10 -11.11
N GLY A 29 25.21 10.49 -10.63
CA GLY A 29 25.75 10.74 -9.29
C GLY A 29 26.27 12.18 -9.13
N PRO A 30 27.20 12.64 -10.00
CA PRO A 30 27.61 14.05 -10.03
C PRO A 30 26.46 15.02 -10.23
N GLY A 31 25.50 14.69 -11.10
CA GLY A 31 24.28 15.47 -11.34
C GLY A 31 23.44 15.60 -10.06
N LEU A 32 23.17 14.49 -9.36
CA LEU A 32 22.47 14.47 -8.10
C LEU A 32 23.15 15.37 -7.06
N SER A 33 24.48 15.28 -6.94
CA SER A 33 25.24 16.12 -6.02
C SER A 33 25.09 17.62 -6.34
N ALA A 34 25.17 17.99 -7.62
CA ALA A 34 25.02 19.39 -8.04
C ALA A 34 23.62 19.93 -7.78
N PHE A 35 22.56 19.15 -8.07
CA PHE A 35 21.17 19.53 -7.83
C PHE A 35 20.89 19.63 -6.33
N SER A 36 21.37 18.67 -5.52
CA SER A 36 21.22 18.69 -4.06
C SER A 36 21.87 19.94 -3.46
N HIS A 37 23.10 20.25 -3.87
CA HIS A 37 23.77 21.46 -3.41
C HIS A 37 23.01 22.74 -3.76
N ALA A 38 22.40 22.82 -4.93
CA ALA A 38 21.59 23.96 -5.33
C ALA A 38 20.30 24.09 -4.50
N LEU A 39 19.71 22.96 -4.07
CA LEU A 39 18.50 22.93 -3.24
C LEU A 39 18.78 23.18 -1.75
N GLU A 40 19.95 22.81 -1.25
CA GLU A 40 20.35 23.02 0.16
C GLU A 40 20.59 24.49 0.49
N ARG A 41 21.15 25.26 -0.44
CA ARG A 41 21.49 26.65 -0.18
C ARG A 41 20.26 27.56 -0.15
N ILE A 42 20.00 28.12 1.02
CA ILE A 42 18.85 29.01 1.30
C ILE A 42 18.94 30.32 0.49
N PHE A 43 20.13 30.74 0.11
CA PHE A 43 20.38 32.04 -0.53
C PHE A 43 20.37 32.01 -2.06
N HIS A 44 20.09 30.87 -2.68
CA HIS A 44 19.91 30.82 -4.12
C HIS A 44 18.52 31.35 -4.49
N GLY A 45 18.48 32.30 -5.43
CA GLY A 45 17.21 32.83 -5.96
C GLY A 45 16.33 31.74 -6.60
N PRO A 46 15.10 32.06 -7.00
CA PRO A 46 14.12 31.08 -7.49
C PRO A 46 14.56 30.34 -8.76
N ARG A 47 15.42 30.95 -9.60
CA ARG A 47 15.92 30.34 -10.84
C ARG A 47 16.81 29.09 -10.64
N PRO A 48 17.86 29.12 -9.78
CA PRO A 48 18.65 27.91 -9.49
C PRO A 48 17.84 26.78 -8.90
N THR A 49 16.92 27.10 -7.97
CA THR A 49 16.01 26.11 -7.36
C THR A 49 15.12 25.43 -8.41
N ALA A 50 14.48 26.20 -9.30
CA ALA A 50 13.65 25.68 -10.37
C ALA A 50 14.44 24.82 -11.36
N LEU A 51 15.68 25.23 -11.68
CA LEU A 51 16.56 24.47 -12.56
C LEU A 51 16.97 23.14 -11.94
N ALA A 52 17.34 23.15 -10.64
CA ALA A 52 17.72 21.94 -9.90
C ALA A 52 16.53 20.96 -9.80
N LEU A 53 15.33 21.42 -9.47
CA LEU A 53 14.11 20.61 -9.44
C LEU A 53 13.80 19.99 -10.80
N ARG A 54 13.90 20.79 -11.87
CA ARG A 54 13.72 20.30 -13.23
C ARG A 54 14.77 19.25 -13.58
N GLY A 55 16.02 19.48 -13.21
CA GLY A 55 17.12 18.54 -13.40
C GLY A 55 16.87 17.21 -12.70
N LEU A 56 16.51 17.23 -11.40
CA LEU A 56 16.17 16.03 -10.63
C LEU A 56 14.98 15.29 -11.25
N LYS A 57 13.91 15.99 -11.62
CA LYS A 57 12.73 15.36 -12.24
C LYS A 57 13.09 14.67 -13.56
N ILE A 58 13.81 15.34 -14.44
CA ILE A 58 14.24 14.78 -15.73
C ILE A 58 15.17 13.58 -15.50
N SER A 59 16.14 13.70 -14.58
CA SER A 59 17.07 12.61 -14.25
C SER A 59 16.35 11.39 -13.69
N ALA A 60 15.36 11.57 -12.80
CA ALA A 60 14.56 10.49 -12.26
C ALA A 60 13.74 9.81 -13.36
N CYS A 61 13.06 10.57 -14.22
CA CYS A 61 12.32 10.00 -15.36
C CYS A 61 13.25 9.26 -16.33
N LEU A 62 14.45 9.79 -16.58
CA LEU A 62 15.43 9.14 -17.45
C LEU A 62 15.96 7.84 -16.84
N ALA A 63 16.25 7.84 -15.52
CA ALA A 63 16.66 6.63 -14.80
C ALA A 63 15.59 5.53 -14.90
N CYS A 64 14.30 5.89 -14.73
CA CYS A 64 13.19 4.96 -14.90
C CYS A 64 13.09 4.45 -16.35
N ALA A 65 13.20 5.33 -17.35
CA ALA A 65 13.14 4.95 -18.76
C ALA A 65 14.31 4.06 -19.21
N LEU A 66 15.45 4.16 -18.55
CA LEU A 66 16.64 3.34 -18.76
C LEU A 66 16.69 2.11 -17.85
N GLU A 67 15.67 1.88 -17.03
CA GLU A 67 15.57 0.75 -16.07
C GLU A 67 16.76 0.69 -15.08
N LEU A 68 17.26 1.86 -14.66
CA LEU A 68 18.37 1.99 -13.71
C LEU A 68 17.84 2.18 -12.28
N ASP A 69 17.42 1.10 -11.65
CA ASP A 69 16.71 1.08 -10.34
C ASP A 69 17.45 1.86 -9.23
N VAL A 70 18.78 1.67 -9.12
CA VAL A 70 19.59 2.33 -8.08
C VAL A 70 19.60 3.85 -8.29
N ALA A 71 19.76 4.29 -9.53
CA ALA A 71 19.76 5.72 -9.86
C ALA A 71 18.35 6.32 -9.64
N ALA A 72 17.30 5.63 -10.11
CA ALA A 72 15.91 6.04 -9.91
C ALA A 72 15.58 6.21 -8.42
N LEU A 73 15.86 5.18 -7.62
CA LEU A 73 15.63 5.22 -6.17
C LEU A 73 16.42 6.33 -5.48
N SER A 74 17.69 6.52 -5.83
CA SER A 74 18.54 7.56 -5.23
C SER A 74 18.03 8.98 -5.55
N LEU A 75 17.67 9.23 -6.81
CA LEU A 75 17.14 10.53 -7.26
C LEU A 75 15.78 10.83 -6.64
N VAL A 76 14.89 9.84 -6.56
CA VAL A 76 13.57 10.00 -5.95
C VAL A 76 13.68 10.18 -4.42
N ASN A 77 14.55 9.44 -3.73
CA ASN A 77 14.81 9.62 -2.30
C ASN A 77 15.38 11.02 -2.01
N ALA A 78 16.30 11.50 -2.83
CA ALA A 78 16.82 12.87 -2.66
C ALA A 78 15.70 13.91 -2.82
N LEU A 79 14.84 13.75 -3.83
CA LEU A 79 13.69 14.64 -4.02
C LEU A 79 12.71 14.56 -2.85
N ALA A 80 12.43 13.36 -2.32
CA ALA A 80 11.60 13.14 -1.14
C ALA A 80 12.20 13.82 0.11
N SER A 81 13.52 13.70 0.34
CA SER A 81 14.17 14.34 1.48
C SER A 81 14.07 15.87 1.45
N PHE A 82 14.10 16.48 0.28
CA PHE A 82 13.92 17.94 0.13
C PHE A 82 12.47 18.40 0.34
N THR A 83 11.49 17.50 0.42
CA THR A 83 10.14 17.86 0.86
C THR A 83 10.09 18.24 2.34
N THR A 84 11.06 17.80 3.15
CA THR A 84 11.13 17.93 4.61
C THR A 84 9.97 17.26 5.36
N LEU A 85 9.23 16.38 4.70
CA LEU A 85 8.10 15.67 5.31
C LEU A 85 8.51 14.39 6.06
N ASP A 86 9.72 13.87 5.77
CA ASP A 86 10.23 12.60 6.32
C ASP A 86 11.17 12.78 7.54
N GLY A 87 11.29 13.97 8.11
CA GLY A 87 12.29 14.25 9.14
C GLY A 87 11.78 15.07 10.32
N PRO A 88 12.65 15.30 11.31
CA PRO A 88 12.36 16.23 12.39
C PRO A 88 12.09 17.61 11.79
N PHE A 89 11.01 18.19 12.23
CA PHE A 89 10.32 19.28 11.57
C PHE A 89 11.20 20.50 11.33
N LYS A 90 11.27 20.92 10.08
CA LYS A 90 11.72 22.26 9.68
C LYS A 90 10.53 23.01 9.09
N VAL A 91 10.47 24.32 9.28
CA VAL A 91 9.44 25.16 8.65
C VAL A 91 9.45 24.91 7.14
N MET A 92 8.31 24.54 6.58
CA MET A 92 8.18 24.30 5.14
C MET A 92 8.35 25.61 4.37
N LEU A 93 9.29 25.63 3.48
CA LEU A 93 9.55 26.74 2.58
C LEU A 93 8.87 26.50 1.22
N PRO A 94 8.65 27.54 0.40
CA PRO A 94 8.06 27.38 -0.95
C PRO A 94 8.80 26.34 -1.82
N ARG A 95 10.13 26.23 -1.67
CA ARG A 95 10.93 25.23 -2.38
C ARG A 95 10.59 23.79 -1.96
N ASN A 96 10.21 23.55 -0.68
CA ASN A 96 9.83 22.24 -0.21
C ASN A 96 8.47 21.82 -0.79
N ALA A 97 7.53 22.75 -0.88
CA ALA A 97 6.25 22.51 -1.57
C ALA A 97 6.47 22.21 -3.06
N ALA A 98 7.38 22.94 -3.73
CA ALA A 98 7.75 22.63 -5.11
C ALA A 98 8.41 21.26 -5.27
N CYS A 99 9.16 20.77 -4.26
CA CYS A 99 9.69 19.42 -4.26
C CYS A 99 8.57 18.37 -4.16
N VAL A 100 7.52 18.62 -3.35
CA VAL A 100 6.33 17.74 -3.29
C VAL A 100 5.66 17.67 -4.65
N GLU A 101 5.40 18.80 -5.28
CA GLU A 101 4.80 18.86 -6.62
C GLU A 101 5.66 18.12 -7.67
N ALA A 102 6.98 18.32 -7.63
CA ALA A 102 7.90 17.67 -8.55
C ALA A 102 7.90 16.15 -8.35
N LEU A 103 7.91 15.69 -7.10
CA LEU A 103 7.89 14.27 -6.72
C LEU A 103 6.61 13.58 -7.18
N LEU A 104 5.45 14.14 -6.82
CA LEU A 104 4.16 13.59 -7.23
C LEU A 104 3.97 13.69 -8.75
N GLY A 105 4.55 14.73 -9.38
CA GLY A 105 4.56 14.90 -10.82
C GLY A 105 5.35 13.86 -11.60
N LEU A 106 6.24 13.07 -10.97
CA LEU A 106 6.90 11.91 -11.60
C LEU A 106 5.87 10.85 -12.02
N THR A 107 4.86 10.64 -11.20
CA THR A 107 3.82 9.64 -11.44
C THR A 107 2.88 9.99 -12.60
N ALA A 108 2.92 11.24 -13.06
CA ALA A 108 2.15 11.69 -14.23
C ALA A 108 2.81 11.28 -15.56
N VAL A 109 4.10 10.91 -15.55
CA VAL A 109 4.84 10.45 -16.72
C VAL A 109 4.69 8.94 -16.81
N PRO A 110 4.00 8.39 -17.84
CA PRO A 110 3.66 6.96 -17.91
C PRO A 110 4.87 6.04 -17.78
N ASP A 111 5.92 6.27 -18.59
CA ASP A 111 7.13 5.44 -18.58
C ASP A 111 7.88 5.53 -17.23
N CYS A 112 7.84 6.69 -16.57
CA CYS A 112 8.42 6.85 -15.25
C CYS A 112 7.59 6.08 -14.21
N ALA A 113 6.28 6.24 -14.20
CA ALA A 113 5.38 5.56 -13.26
C ALA A 113 5.48 4.02 -13.38
N GLU A 114 5.57 3.51 -14.62
CA GLU A 114 5.72 2.07 -14.87
C GLU A 114 7.00 1.49 -14.24
N ASN A 115 8.11 2.23 -14.34
CA ASN A 115 9.43 1.76 -13.97
C ASN A 115 9.96 2.36 -12.65
N LEU A 116 9.11 2.96 -11.81
CA LEU A 116 9.52 3.44 -10.48
C LEU A 116 10.00 2.31 -9.56
N GLY A 117 9.47 1.10 -9.71
CA GLY A 117 9.88 -0.03 -8.88
C GLY A 117 9.79 0.27 -7.38
N SER A 118 10.88 0.08 -6.65
CA SER A 118 10.99 0.42 -5.22
C SER A 118 10.96 1.92 -4.92
N ALA A 119 11.18 2.78 -5.93
CA ALA A 119 11.07 4.23 -5.77
C ALA A 119 9.61 4.71 -5.60
N TRP A 120 8.61 3.84 -5.76
CA TRP A 120 7.24 4.13 -5.32
C TRP A 120 7.15 4.40 -3.81
N LEU A 121 7.97 3.74 -2.99
CA LEU A 121 7.92 3.88 -1.53
C LEU A 121 8.07 5.34 -1.06
N PRO A 122 9.12 6.08 -1.39
CA PRO A 122 9.25 7.49 -0.98
C PRO A 122 8.14 8.38 -1.57
N VAL A 123 7.65 8.11 -2.78
CA VAL A 123 6.52 8.85 -3.37
C VAL A 123 5.25 8.65 -2.54
N LEU A 124 4.91 7.40 -2.21
CA LEU A 124 3.71 7.06 -1.45
C LEU A 124 3.77 7.53 0.00
N ARG A 125 4.95 7.50 0.63
CA ARG A 125 5.18 8.09 1.97
C ARG A 125 4.86 9.59 1.98
N VAL A 126 5.41 10.32 1.03
CA VAL A 126 5.14 11.76 0.90
C VAL A 126 3.66 12.01 0.61
N ALA A 127 3.04 11.24 -0.29
CA ALA A 127 1.61 11.36 -0.59
C ALA A 127 0.74 11.13 0.65
N SER A 128 1.03 10.09 1.43
CA SER A 128 0.32 9.82 2.69
C SER A 128 0.52 10.96 3.70
N ARG A 129 1.73 11.48 3.81
CA ARG A 129 2.02 12.58 4.73
C ARG A 129 1.30 13.87 4.32
N VAL A 130 1.30 14.19 3.04
CA VAL A 130 0.53 15.34 2.49
C VAL A 130 -0.96 15.19 2.77
N ALA A 131 -1.53 14.01 2.54
CA ALA A 131 -2.94 13.73 2.84
C ALA A 131 -3.27 13.99 4.32
N HIS A 132 -2.43 13.53 5.24
CA HIS A 132 -2.59 13.79 6.66
C HIS A 132 -2.55 15.28 7.02
N LEU A 133 -1.55 16.00 6.52
CA LEU A 133 -1.40 17.43 6.79
C LEU A 133 -2.56 18.25 6.22
N ARG A 134 -3.14 17.82 5.10
CA ARG A 134 -4.34 18.45 4.53
C ARG A 134 -5.57 18.24 5.43
N LEU A 135 -5.78 17.05 5.97
CA LEU A 135 -6.84 16.80 6.95
C LEU A 135 -6.69 17.72 8.18
N LEU A 136 -5.47 17.85 8.70
CA LEU A 136 -5.20 18.77 9.81
C LEU A 136 -5.49 20.24 9.44
N ALA A 137 -5.10 20.65 8.24
CA ALA A 137 -5.34 22.03 7.76
C ALA A 137 -6.83 22.37 7.65
N THR A 138 -7.68 21.37 7.36
CA THR A 138 -9.15 21.56 7.29
C THR A 138 -9.83 21.44 8.66
N GLY A 139 -9.09 21.10 9.72
CA GLY A 139 -9.64 20.82 11.03
C GLY A 139 -10.45 19.53 11.10
N ALA A 140 -10.27 18.63 10.13
CA ALA A 140 -10.92 17.32 10.10
C ALA A 140 -10.36 16.41 11.20
N ARG A 141 -11.19 15.47 11.65
CA ARG A 141 -10.73 14.44 12.59
C ARG A 141 -9.72 13.53 11.89
N THR A 142 -8.60 13.30 12.57
CA THR A 142 -7.58 12.33 12.16
C THR A 142 -7.83 10.97 12.80
N ASP A 143 -7.11 9.97 12.35
CA ASP A 143 -7.21 8.57 12.84
C ASP A 143 -7.01 8.48 14.37
N ASP A 144 -6.23 9.38 14.96
CA ASP A 144 -6.00 9.48 16.40
C ASP A 144 -7.30 9.65 17.21
N ALA A 145 -8.35 10.20 16.59
CA ALA A 145 -9.65 10.36 17.26
C ALA A 145 -10.45 9.06 17.33
N TYR A 146 -10.09 8.05 16.52
CA TYR A 146 -10.83 6.80 16.40
C TYR A 146 -10.07 5.59 16.95
N PHE A 147 -8.75 5.58 16.80
CA PHE A 147 -7.91 4.40 17.07
C PHE A 147 -6.97 4.58 18.28
N THR A 148 -7.26 5.53 19.16
CA THR A 148 -6.43 5.76 20.35
C THR A 148 -6.56 4.60 21.33
N SER A 149 -5.45 4.00 21.72
CA SER A 149 -5.37 2.98 22.76
C SER A 149 -5.50 3.61 24.15
N THR A 150 -6.04 2.86 25.11
CA THR A 150 -6.13 3.25 26.54
C THR A 150 -4.76 3.41 27.21
N HIS A 151 -3.68 2.92 26.60
CA HIS A 151 -2.32 3.05 27.09
C HIS A 151 -1.62 4.19 26.34
N ALA A 152 -1.91 5.43 26.74
CA ALA A 152 -1.33 6.62 26.11
C ALA A 152 0.20 6.66 26.27
N PRO A 153 0.96 7.00 25.20
CA PRO A 153 2.37 7.32 25.32
C PRO A 153 2.56 8.68 26.00
N ASP A 154 3.82 9.04 26.25
CA ASP A 154 4.21 10.32 26.80
C ASP A 154 3.43 11.48 26.17
N GLU A 155 2.50 12.06 26.96
CA GLU A 155 1.59 13.13 26.51
C GLU A 155 2.36 14.32 25.92
N LYS A 156 3.58 14.56 26.41
CA LYS A 156 4.42 15.65 25.95
C LYS A 156 4.95 15.43 24.54
N GLU A 157 5.48 14.23 24.25
CA GLU A 157 5.98 13.90 22.92
C GLU A 157 4.86 13.97 21.87
N TYR A 158 3.68 13.54 22.26
CA TYR A 158 2.50 13.63 21.39
C TYR A 158 2.08 15.07 21.12
N ALA A 159 2.01 15.88 22.18
CA ALA A 159 1.64 17.28 22.03
C ALA A 159 2.64 18.04 21.13
N ASP A 160 3.94 17.79 21.32
CA ASP A 160 5.00 18.37 20.51
C ASP A 160 4.92 17.92 19.04
N ARG A 161 4.57 16.66 18.82
CA ARG A 161 4.37 16.12 17.46
C ARG A 161 3.14 16.74 16.79
N LYS A 162 2.02 16.81 17.52
CA LYS A 162 0.79 17.40 17.03
C LYS A 162 0.97 18.87 16.67
N LEU A 163 1.63 19.64 17.53
CA LEU A 163 1.93 21.06 17.26
C LEU A 163 2.76 21.22 15.98
N ARG A 164 3.79 20.42 15.80
CA ARG A 164 4.63 20.42 14.61
C ARG A 164 3.83 20.07 13.34
N ASP A 165 2.94 19.11 13.44
CA ASP A 165 2.07 18.70 12.33
C ASP A 165 1.09 19.81 11.96
N GLU A 166 0.51 20.51 12.94
CA GLU A 166 -0.38 21.66 12.70
C GLU A 166 0.36 22.85 12.06
N GLU A 167 1.59 23.13 12.47
CA GLU A 167 2.42 24.16 11.86
C GLU A 167 2.74 23.83 10.39
N SER A 168 3.00 22.56 10.11
CA SER A 168 3.26 22.09 8.75
C SER A 168 2.05 22.15 7.87
N ALA A 169 0.91 21.73 8.44
CA ALA A 169 -0.35 21.77 7.74
C ALA A 169 -0.67 23.20 7.28
N ARG A 170 -0.43 24.19 8.17
CA ARG A 170 -0.58 25.62 7.84
C ARG A 170 0.39 26.06 6.75
N ALA A 171 1.66 25.66 6.85
CA ALA A 171 2.67 26.00 5.86
C ALA A 171 2.37 25.34 4.50
N LEU A 172 1.96 24.09 4.48
CA LEU A 172 1.56 23.40 3.27
C LEU A 172 0.34 24.05 2.62
N ALA A 173 -0.67 24.39 3.41
CA ALA A 173 -1.88 25.06 2.91
C ALA A 173 -1.58 26.42 2.30
N ALA A 174 -0.62 27.17 2.85
CA ALA A 174 -0.22 28.47 2.32
C ALA A 174 0.54 28.40 0.98
N HIS A 175 1.20 27.29 0.68
CA HIS A 175 2.06 27.14 -0.49
C HIS A 175 1.59 26.11 -1.51
N SER A 176 0.60 25.28 -1.16
CA SER A 176 0.26 24.12 -1.96
C SER A 176 -0.78 24.39 -3.04
N VAL A 177 -0.43 24.00 -4.25
CA VAL A 177 -1.35 23.82 -5.39
C VAL A 177 -1.97 22.40 -5.37
N LEU A 178 -1.49 21.51 -4.48
CA LEU A 178 -1.95 20.13 -4.38
C LEU A 178 -3.39 20.11 -3.85
N THR A 179 -4.26 19.42 -4.58
CA THR A 179 -5.66 19.19 -4.22
C THR A 179 -5.87 17.72 -3.81
N ASP A 180 -6.99 17.42 -3.16
CA ASP A 180 -7.36 16.04 -2.88
C ASP A 180 -7.53 15.26 -4.19
N ALA A 181 -8.07 15.90 -5.22
CA ALA A 181 -8.17 15.32 -6.56
C ALA A 181 -6.82 14.90 -7.15
N SER A 182 -5.74 15.66 -6.89
CA SER A 182 -4.39 15.32 -7.34
C SER A 182 -3.85 14.06 -6.64
N LEU A 183 -4.16 13.91 -5.36
CA LEU A 183 -3.79 12.72 -4.59
C LEU A 183 -4.62 11.51 -5.03
N ASP A 184 -5.92 11.67 -5.23
CA ASP A 184 -6.80 10.60 -5.70
C ASP A 184 -6.38 10.14 -7.11
N GLU A 185 -5.99 11.06 -7.99
CA GLU A 185 -5.46 10.73 -9.31
C GLU A 185 -4.17 9.89 -9.23
N LEU A 186 -3.29 10.15 -8.27
CA LEU A 186 -2.07 9.35 -8.06
C LEU A 186 -2.43 7.87 -7.85
N TYR A 187 -3.39 7.58 -6.98
CA TYR A 187 -3.83 6.20 -6.72
C TYR A 187 -4.60 5.61 -7.90
N ALA A 188 -5.43 6.41 -8.58
CA ALA A 188 -6.16 5.99 -9.78
C ALA A 188 -5.23 5.60 -10.93
N ARG A 189 -4.02 6.17 -11.02
CA ARG A 189 -3.00 5.80 -12.01
C ARG A 189 -2.54 4.34 -11.89
N SER A 190 -2.73 3.71 -10.72
CA SER A 190 -2.50 2.27 -10.56
C SER A 190 -3.20 1.44 -11.64
N THR A 191 -4.37 1.89 -12.12
CA THR A 191 -5.14 1.21 -13.17
C THR A 191 -4.45 1.19 -14.54
N LYS A 192 -3.53 2.12 -14.79
CA LYS A 192 -2.80 2.28 -16.05
C LYS A 192 -1.46 1.53 -16.08
N LEU A 193 -0.96 1.08 -14.91
CA LEU A 193 0.28 0.33 -14.80
C LEU A 193 0.13 -1.08 -15.40
N SER A 194 1.22 -1.68 -15.84
CA SER A 194 1.27 -3.09 -16.23
C SER A 194 0.99 -4.03 -15.04
N ALA A 195 0.95 -5.33 -15.31
CA ALA A 195 0.79 -6.32 -14.24
C ALA A 195 1.96 -6.30 -13.24
N VAL A 196 3.18 -6.04 -13.71
CA VAL A 196 4.38 -5.93 -12.86
C VAL A 196 4.40 -4.60 -12.14
N GLY A 197 4.12 -3.51 -12.85
CA GLY A 197 4.09 -2.16 -12.27
C GLY A 197 3.07 -2.04 -11.14
N VAL A 198 1.86 -2.57 -11.31
CA VAL A 198 0.82 -2.52 -10.24
C VAL A 198 1.16 -3.41 -9.06
N GLU A 199 1.78 -4.57 -9.28
CA GLU A 199 2.24 -5.44 -8.19
C GLU A 199 3.26 -4.72 -7.31
N ARG A 200 4.25 -4.05 -7.93
CA ARG A 200 5.24 -3.22 -7.22
C ARG A 200 4.60 -2.04 -6.50
N PHE A 201 3.73 -1.30 -7.18
CA PHE A 201 2.98 -0.19 -6.57
C PHE A 201 2.22 -0.63 -5.31
N VAL A 202 1.50 -1.75 -5.38
CA VAL A 202 0.74 -2.28 -4.25
C VAL A 202 1.65 -2.76 -3.12
N ALA A 203 2.79 -3.39 -3.44
CA ALA A 203 3.76 -3.82 -2.45
C ALA A 203 4.31 -2.62 -1.64
N GLU A 204 4.68 -1.55 -2.31
CA GLU A 204 5.19 -0.35 -1.65
C GLU A 204 4.09 0.40 -0.88
N LEU A 205 2.85 0.39 -1.36
CA LEU A 205 1.71 0.94 -0.61
C LEU A 205 1.40 0.09 0.65
N CYS A 206 1.54 -1.23 0.58
CA CYS A 206 1.47 -2.10 1.76
C CYS A 206 2.57 -1.78 2.78
N ALA A 207 3.79 -1.46 2.32
CA ALA A 207 4.88 -1.04 3.21
C ALA A 207 4.57 0.29 3.91
N VAL A 208 4.01 1.27 3.20
CA VAL A 208 3.52 2.52 3.81
C VAL A 208 2.43 2.25 4.84
N SER A 209 1.44 1.43 4.50
CA SER A 209 0.36 1.05 5.41
C SER A 209 0.88 0.33 6.65
N ALA A 210 1.85 -0.58 6.50
CA ALA A 210 2.47 -1.26 7.64
C ALA A 210 3.20 -0.29 8.58
N ALA A 211 3.92 0.68 8.04
CA ALA A 211 4.57 1.72 8.83
C ALA A 211 3.54 2.58 9.58
N GLU A 212 2.46 2.98 8.92
CA GLU A 212 1.36 3.74 9.54
C GLU A 212 0.65 2.95 10.65
N LEU A 213 0.39 1.68 10.44
CA LEU A 213 -0.22 0.81 11.44
C LEU A 213 0.69 0.59 12.63
N SER A 214 2.01 0.50 12.39
CA SER A 214 3.01 0.21 13.43
C SER A 214 3.34 1.40 14.32
N THR A 215 3.47 2.58 13.73
CA THR A 215 4.03 3.76 14.42
C THR A 215 3.17 5.01 14.26
N GLY A 216 2.15 4.96 13.41
CA GLY A 216 1.39 6.13 12.97
C GLY A 216 2.19 7.06 12.04
N ASP A 217 3.41 6.69 11.65
CA ASP A 217 4.27 7.49 10.78
C ASP A 217 4.68 6.68 9.54
N PRO A 218 4.31 7.12 8.33
CA PRO A 218 4.67 6.44 7.09
C PRO A 218 6.18 6.44 6.82
N SER A 219 6.92 7.35 7.46
CA SER A 219 8.36 7.50 7.30
C SER A 219 9.18 6.61 8.24
N SER A 220 8.51 5.93 9.20
CA SER A 220 9.21 5.06 10.13
C SER A 220 9.90 3.92 9.38
N GLY A 221 11.19 3.77 9.64
CA GLY A 221 12.08 2.84 8.93
C GLY A 221 11.86 1.36 9.24
N THR A 222 10.65 0.96 9.63
CA THR A 222 10.30 -0.44 9.83
C THR A 222 10.38 -1.15 8.49
N GLN A 223 11.40 -2.01 8.32
CA GLN A 223 11.51 -2.86 7.15
C GLN A 223 10.32 -3.82 7.14
N TYR A 224 9.36 -3.52 6.30
CA TYR A 224 8.24 -4.37 6.03
C TYR A 224 8.57 -5.24 4.83
N PHE A 225 8.94 -6.47 5.10
CA PHE A 225 9.05 -7.49 4.05
C PHE A 225 7.82 -8.36 4.10
N LEU A 226 7.09 -8.42 2.99
CA LEU A 226 6.21 -9.55 2.74
C LEU A 226 7.11 -10.78 2.62
N ASP A 227 6.85 -11.81 3.41
CA ASP A 227 7.62 -13.04 3.33
C ASP A 227 7.48 -13.63 1.91
N GLU A 228 8.60 -14.00 1.29
CA GLU A 228 8.56 -14.64 -0.03
C GLU A 228 7.65 -15.87 -0.06
N SER A 229 7.50 -16.56 1.08
CA SER A 229 6.59 -17.70 1.23
C SER A 229 5.11 -17.30 0.99
N ASP A 230 4.73 -16.06 1.35
CA ASP A 230 3.38 -15.53 1.13
C ASP A 230 3.13 -15.21 -0.35
N LEU A 231 4.19 -15.00 -1.13
CA LEU A 231 4.13 -14.58 -2.52
C LEU A 231 4.34 -15.73 -3.53
N ARG A 232 4.80 -16.92 -3.10
CA ARG A 232 5.09 -18.04 -4.01
C ARG A 232 3.82 -18.62 -4.62
N PRO A 233 3.78 -18.81 -5.96
CA PRO A 233 2.70 -19.55 -6.61
C PRO A 233 2.71 -21.00 -6.14
N GLY A 234 1.61 -21.51 -5.58
CA GLY A 234 1.47 -22.90 -5.14
C GLY A 234 2.18 -23.26 -3.84
N GLY A 235 2.63 -22.26 -3.06
CA GLY A 235 3.04 -22.47 -1.68
C GLY A 235 1.93 -23.18 -0.91
N LYS A 236 2.26 -24.19 -0.11
CA LYS A 236 1.30 -24.84 0.77
C LYS A 236 0.83 -23.79 1.76
N TYR A 237 -0.35 -23.23 1.50
CA TYR A 237 -1.02 -22.26 2.40
C TYR A 237 -1.36 -22.87 3.78
N ASP A 238 -1.00 -24.13 4.02
CA ASP A 238 -1.33 -24.85 5.26
C ASP A 238 -0.29 -24.64 6.37
N ASP A 239 0.94 -24.19 6.07
CA ASP A 239 1.94 -23.84 7.09
C ASP A 239 1.82 -22.34 7.45
N LEU A 240 0.74 -22.00 8.14
CA LEU A 240 0.51 -20.67 8.67
C LEU A 240 1.41 -20.44 9.89
N GLN A 241 2.58 -19.84 9.66
CA GLN A 241 3.34 -19.26 10.76
C GLN A 241 2.53 -18.12 11.41
N PRO A 242 2.63 -17.94 12.73
CA PRO A 242 2.01 -16.80 13.41
C PRO A 242 2.43 -15.52 12.72
N LEU A 243 1.45 -14.72 12.35
CA LEU A 243 1.73 -13.40 11.77
C LEU A 243 2.44 -12.56 12.84
N PRO A 244 3.61 -11.96 12.56
CA PRO A 244 4.23 -11.04 13.50
C PRO A 244 3.28 -9.88 13.76
N ALA A 245 3.13 -9.51 15.03
CA ALA A 245 2.31 -8.36 15.41
C ALA A 245 2.81 -7.11 14.68
N LEU A 246 1.93 -6.40 14.01
CA LEU A 246 2.25 -5.09 13.47
C LEU A 246 2.26 -4.09 14.64
N GLY A 247 3.43 -3.65 15.00
CA GLY A 247 3.79 -2.44 15.69
C GLY A 247 3.23 -2.07 17.06
N ASP A 248 3.49 -0.83 17.42
CA ASP A 248 2.99 -0.20 18.64
C ASP A 248 1.48 0.10 18.49
N PRO A 249 0.60 -0.49 19.32
CA PRO A 249 -0.84 -0.33 19.17
C PRO A 249 -1.36 1.07 19.55
N ARG A 250 -0.48 1.99 19.93
CA ARG A 250 -0.90 3.22 20.60
C ARG A 250 -1.56 4.26 19.70
N ARG A 251 -1.09 4.44 18.48
CA ARG A 251 -1.58 5.49 17.56
C ARG A 251 -1.45 5.08 16.10
N PRO A 252 -2.11 4.03 15.67
CA PRO A 252 -2.06 3.60 14.29
C PRO A 252 -2.80 4.59 13.38
N ARG A 253 -2.33 4.67 12.15
CA ARG A 253 -3.04 5.34 11.06
C ARG A 253 -3.50 4.30 10.04
N VAL A 254 -4.73 4.45 9.57
CA VAL A 254 -5.34 3.53 8.60
C VAL A 254 -5.48 4.14 7.21
N ALA A 255 -4.97 5.36 7.00
CA ALA A 255 -5.12 6.09 5.74
C ALA A 255 -4.58 5.30 4.54
N ALA A 256 -3.36 4.76 4.61
CA ALA A 256 -2.81 3.94 3.53
C ALA A 256 -3.53 2.60 3.39
N LEU A 257 -4.05 2.02 4.48
CA LEU A 257 -4.89 0.81 4.42
C LEU A 257 -6.18 1.08 3.64
N GLN A 258 -6.82 2.24 3.85
CA GLN A 258 -7.98 2.66 3.07
C GLN A 258 -7.61 2.83 1.59
N ARG A 259 -6.47 3.43 1.27
CA ARG A 259 -6.01 3.56 -0.11
C ARG A 259 -5.75 2.22 -0.80
N LEU A 260 -5.32 1.19 -0.05
CA LEU A 260 -5.22 -0.17 -0.58
C LEU A 260 -6.59 -0.74 -0.97
N VAL A 261 -7.64 -0.44 -0.20
CA VAL A 261 -9.03 -0.81 -0.56
C VAL A 261 -9.46 -0.11 -1.85
N ASP A 262 -9.22 1.21 -1.95
CA ASP A 262 -9.56 2.00 -3.13
C ASP A 262 -8.83 1.47 -4.38
N VAL A 263 -7.53 1.20 -4.27
CA VAL A 263 -6.71 0.63 -5.36
C VAL A 263 -7.19 -0.76 -5.75
N ALA A 264 -7.52 -1.61 -4.79
CA ALA A 264 -8.08 -2.94 -5.06
C ALA A 264 -9.42 -2.84 -5.79
N ASP A 265 -10.31 -1.97 -5.34
CA ASP A 265 -11.62 -1.76 -5.94
C ASP A 265 -11.52 -1.26 -7.39
N MET A 266 -10.68 -0.27 -7.65
CA MET A 266 -10.45 0.26 -9.00
C MET A 266 -9.87 -0.78 -9.96
N ASN A 267 -9.03 -1.69 -9.47
CA ASN A 267 -8.32 -2.66 -10.31
C ASN A 267 -9.07 -3.99 -10.51
N VAL A 268 -9.96 -4.38 -9.61
CA VAL A 268 -10.62 -5.70 -9.61
C VAL A 268 -11.39 -6.01 -10.92
N HIS A 269 -11.97 -5.00 -11.55
CA HIS A 269 -12.74 -5.14 -12.78
C HIS A 269 -11.92 -4.94 -14.05
N LEU A 270 -10.78 -4.27 -13.96
CA LEU A 270 -9.96 -3.87 -15.10
C LEU A 270 -8.85 -4.89 -15.42
N ARG A 271 -8.43 -5.68 -14.42
CA ARG A 271 -7.27 -6.55 -14.57
C ARG A 271 -7.64 -7.95 -15.10
N PRO A 272 -6.79 -8.51 -16.01
CA PRO A 272 -6.82 -9.94 -16.30
C PRO A 272 -6.58 -10.76 -15.02
N ARG A 273 -7.15 -11.96 -14.95
CA ARG A 273 -7.08 -12.79 -13.74
C ARG A 273 -5.68 -13.02 -13.17
N LEU A 274 -4.72 -13.31 -14.03
CA LEU A 274 -3.34 -13.55 -13.58
C LEU A 274 -2.69 -12.30 -12.96
N ALA A 275 -2.93 -11.12 -13.53
CA ALA A 275 -2.45 -9.87 -12.98
C ALA A 275 -3.13 -9.55 -11.63
N TRP A 276 -4.45 -9.80 -11.56
CA TRP A 276 -5.20 -9.66 -10.32
C TRP A 276 -4.71 -10.62 -9.23
N ASP A 277 -4.48 -11.89 -9.57
CA ASP A 277 -3.99 -12.90 -8.62
C ASP A 277 -2.63 -12.51 -8.00
N ARG A 278 -1.71 -11.97 -8.79
CA ARG A 278 -0.43 -11.45 -8.28
C ARG A 278 -0.63 -10.30 -7.32
N MET A 279 -1.42 -9.31 -7.71
CA MET A 279 -1.75 -8.16 -6.88
C MET A 279 -2.48 -8.59 -5.59
N TRP A 280 -3.45 -9.51 -5.72
CA TRP A 280 -4.22 -10.01 -4.58
C TRP A 280 -3.36 -10.74 -3.54
N ARG A 281 -2.35 -11.51 -3.96
CA ARG A 281 -1.45 -12.18 -3.01
C ARG A 281 -0.78 -11.20 -2.06
N VAL A 282 -0.29 -10.08 -2.59
CA VAL A 282 0.32 -9.01 -1.79
C VAL A 282 -0.70 -8.38 -0.85
N LEU A 283 -1.87 -8.00 -1.38
CA LEU A 283 -2.96 -7.41 -0.59
C LEU A 283 -3.45 -8.36 0.50
N ALA A 284 -3.69 -9.63 0.16
CA ALA A 284 -4.19 -10.65 1.08
C ALA A 284 -3.27 -10.88 2.27
N ALA A 285 -1.96 -10.93 2.03
CA ALA A 285 -0.95 -11.06 3.08
C ALA A 285 -0.98 -9.83 4.01
N HIS A 286 -1.06 -8.64 3.44
CA HIS A 286 -1.12 -7.41 4.22
C HIS A 286 -2.40 -7.30 5.04
N PHE A 287 -3.58 -7.52 4.44
CA PHE A 287 -4.86 -7.49 5.16
C PHE A 287 -4.94 -8.54 6.28
N ALA A 288 -4.38 -9.75 6.06
CA ALA A 288 -4.32 -10.75 7.10
C ALA A 288 -3.49 -10.29 8.31
N ARG A 289 -2.36 -9.61 8.06
CA ARG A 289 -1.53 -9.01 9.12
C ARG A 289 -2.22 -7.85 9.82
N ALA A 290 -2.87 -6.96 9.06
CA ALA A 290 -3.64 -5.87 9.63
C ALA A 290 -4.83 -6.37 10.47
N GLY A 291 -5.49 -7.46 10.04
CA GLY A 291 -6.53 -8.15 10.80
C GLY A 291 -6.04 -8.86 12.07
N ALA A 292 -4.71 -9.00 12.23
CA ALA A 292 -4.04 -9.49 13.44
C ALA A 292 -3.43 -8.36 14.29
N HIS A 293 -3.66 -7.10 13.94
CA HIS A 293 -3.07 -5.94 14.62
C HIS A 293 -3.42 -5.94 16.13
N ALA A 294 -2.46 -5.52 16.96
CA ALA A 294 -2.63 -5.51 18.43
C ALA A 294 -3.81 -4.63 18.89
N ASN A 295 -4.05 -3.50 18.23
CA ASN A 295 -5.25 -2.69 18.43
C ASN A 295 -6.46 -3.38 17.76
N ALA A 296 -7.49 -3.71 18.57
CA ALA A 296 -8.68 -4.43 18.11
C ALA A 296 -9.52 -3.65 17.10
N ASP A 297 -9.56 -2.32 17.20
CA ASP A 297 -10.33 -1.47 16.30
C ASP A 297 -9.69 -1.44 14.90
N VAL A 298 -8.35 -1.39 14.84
CA VAL A 298 -7.60 -1.52 13.58
C VAL A 298 -7.81 -2.88 12.95
N ALA A 299 -7.74 -3.96 13.75
CA ALA A 299 -7.98 -5.32 13.27
C ALA A 299 -9.40 -5.45 12.69
N THR A 300 -10.40 -4.92 13.40
CA THR A 300 -11.80 -4.91 12.95
C THR A 300 -11.96 -4.10 11.67
N TYR A 301 -11.32 -2.93 11.56
CA TYR A 301 -11.33 -2.11 10.35
C TYR A 301 -10.74 -2.86 9.14
N ALA A 302 -9.62 -3.56 9.33
CA ALA A 302 -9.00 -4.37 8.28
C ALA A 302 -9.89 -5.53 7.84
N VAL A 303 -10.56 -6.21 8.79
CA VAL A 303 -11.51 -7.30 8.51
C VAL A 303 -12.75 -6.78 7.76
N ASP A 304 -13.26 -5.60 8.14
CA ASP A 304 -14.37 -4.98 7.42
C ASP A 304 -13.99 -4.59 5.99
N SER A 305 -12.79 -4.09 5.80
CA SER A 305 -12.24 -3.80 4.46
C SER A 305 -12.19 -5.06 3.60
N LEU A 306 -11.74 -6.20 4.15
CA LEU A 306 -11.79 -7.50 3.48
C LEU A 306 -13.23 -7.92 3.14
N ARG A 307 -14.19 -7.73 4.05
CA ARG A 307 -15.60 -8.04 3.81
C ARG A 307 -16.14 -7.23 2.62
N GLN A 308 -15.89 -5.92 2.58
CA GLN A 308 -16.34 -5.05 1.50
C GLN A 308 -15.76 -5.48 0.14
N LEU A 309 -14.46 -5.76 0.07
CA LEU A 309 -13.82 -6.28 -1.13
C LEU A 309 -14.38 -7.64 -1.53
N SER A 310 -14.63 -8.54 -0.55
CA SER A 310 -15.18 -9.87 -0.78
C SER A 310 -16.58 -9.84 -1.37
N LEU A 311 -17.46 -8.95 -0.89
CA LEU A 311 -18.80 -8.78 -1.44
C LEU A 311 -18.79 -8.41 -2.93
N LYS A 312 -17.85 -7.54 -3.35
CA LYS A 312 -17.69 -7.14 -4.75
C LYS A 312 -17.06 -8.27 -5.57
N PHE A 313 -16.09 -8.95 -5.01
CA PHE A 313 -15.36 -9.99 -5.69
C PHE A 313 -16.20 -11.26 -5.92
N LEU A 314 -16.96 -11.70 -4.91
CA LEU A 314 -17.86 -12.85 -5.01
C LEU A 314 -19.07 -12.59 -5.92
N ALA A 315 -19.29 -11.37 -6.38
CA ALA A 315 -20.25 -11.09 -7.44
C ALA A 315 -19.83 -11.71 -8.78
N LYS A 316 -18.53 -11.95 -9.00
CA LYS A 316 -18.00 -12.59 -10.21
C LYS A 316 -18.11 -14.11 -10.10
N GLU A 317 -18.54 -14.74 -11.19
CA GLU A 317 -18.61 -16.20 -11.23
C GLU A 317 -17.22 -16.84 -11.30
N GLU A 318 -17.02 -17.88 -10.50
CA GLU A 318 -15.82 -18.69 -10.55
C GLU A 318 -15.90 -19.72 -11.67
N LEU A 319 -14.89 -19.80 -12.51
CA LEU A 319 -14.81 -20.83 -13.55
C LEU A 319 -14.50 -22.19 -12.91
N LYS A 320 -15.06 -23.28 -13.47
CA LYS A 320 -14.98 -24.66 -12.93
C LYS A 320 -13.55 -25.18 -12.66
N ALA A 321 -12.54 -24.66 -13.36
CA ALA A 321 -11.14 -25.10 -13.22
C ALA A 321 -10.29 -24.22 -12.26
N PHE A 322 -10.88 -23.21 -11.62
CA PHE A 322 -10.14 -22.24 -10.82
C PHE A 322 -10.68 -22.17 -9.39
N THR A 323 -9.77 -22.05 -8.42
CA THR A 323 -10.10 -21.98 -6.99
C THR A 323 -9.74 -20.60 -6.39
N PHE A 324 -9.97 -19.53 -7.16
CA PHE A 324 -9.55 -18.19 -6.76
C PHE A 324 -10.33 -17.66 -5.54
N GLN A 325 -11.60 -18.03 -5.37
CA GLN A 325 -12.40 -17.61 -4.22
C GLN A 325 -11.79 -18.14 -2.90
N ARG A 326 -11.22 -19.35 -2.92
CA ARG A 326 -10.53 -19.90 -1.77
C ARG A 326 -9.32 -19.03 -1.39
N ALA A 327 -8.50 -18.64 -2.37
CA ALA A 327 -7.35 -17.76 -2.14
C ALA A 327 -7.80 -16.37 -1.67
N PHE A 328 -8.94 -15.90 -2.19
CA PHE A 328 -9.50 -14.60 -1.84
C PHE A 328 -10.02 -14.53 -0.40
N LEU A 329 -10.62 -15.59 0.11
CA LEU A 329 -11.16 -15.68 1.47
C LEU A 329 -10.14 -16.15 2.52
N LYS A 330 -8.97 -16.62 2.10
CA LYS A 330 -7.89 -17.07 2.99
C LYS A 330 -7.45 -16.04 4.04
N PRO A 331 -7.44 -14.72 3.77
CA PRO A 331 -7.11 -13.72 4.79
C PRO A 331 -7.98 -13.76 6.03
N PHE A 332 -9.27 -14.09 5.91
CA PHE A 332 -10.16 -14.25 7.07
C PHE A 332 -9.71 -15.42 7.96
N GLU A 333 -9.34 -16.56 7.37
CA GLU A 333 -8.82 -17.73 8.10
C GLU A 333 -7.52 -17.36 8.81
N ARG A 334 -6.59 -16.68 8.13
CA ARG A 334 -5.32 -16.24 8.72
C ARG A 334 -5.54 -15.25 9.87
N ALA A 335 -6.39 -14.24 9.66
CA ALA A 335 -6.73 -13.26 10.69
C ALA A 335 -7.43 -13.92 11.89
N PHE A 336 -8.36 -14.87 11.66
CA PHE A 336 -9.02 -15.61 12.73
C PHE A 336 -8.01 -16.36 13.59
N ARG A 337 -7.13 -17.15 12.98
CA ARG A 337 -6.10 -17.93 13.68
C ARG A 337 -5.12 -17.06 14.44
N ALA A 338 -4.70 -15.94 13.86
CA ALA A 338 -3.79 -15.01 14.52
C ALA A 338 -4.39 -14.33 15.76
N ASN A 339 -5.72 -14.28 15.85
CA ASN A 339 -6.43 -13.73 17.00
C ASN A 339 -6.86 -14.83 18.01
N GLN A 340 -6.50 -16.12 17.80
CA GLN A 340 -6.73 -17.19 18.76
C GLN A 340 -5.78 -17.08 19.95
N GLY A 341 -6.14 -17.74 21.06
CA GLY A 341 -5.28 -17.82 22.24
C GLY A 341 -5.42 -16.69 23.26
N SER A 342 -6.12 -15.60 22.94
CA SER A 342 -6.44 -14.53 23.89
C SER A 342 -7.95 -14.25 23.93
N LEU A 343 -8.52 -14.13 25.13
CA LEU A 343 -9.92 -13.77 25.32
C LEU A 343 -10.19 -12.29 24.92
N ASP A 344 -9.22 -11.41 25.11
CA ASP A 344 -9.34 -9.99 24.72
C ASP A 344 -9.53 -9.81 23.22
N ARG A 345 -9.19 -10.86 22.44
CA ARG A 345 -9.35 -10.88 20.98
C ARG A 345 -10.66 -11.53 20.51
N ALA A 346 -11.50 -11.99 21.46
CA ALA A 346 -12.79 -12.59 21.14
C ALA A 346 -13.71 -11.65 20.29
N PRO A 347 -13.79 -10.33 20.55
CA PRO A 347 -14.59 -9.44 19.72
C PRO A 347 -14.17 -9.43 18.24
N VAL A 348 -12.86 -9.47 17.96
CA VAL A 348 -12.34 -9.52 16.57
C VAL A 348 -12.70 -10.84 15.92
N ARG A 349 -12.57 -11.97 16.65
CA ARG A 349 -12.95 -13.29 16.13
C ARG A 349 -14.46 -13.39 15.87
N ALA A 350 -15.29 -12.87 16.78
CA ALA A 350 -16.73 -12.81 16.59
C ALA A 350 -17.09 -11.97 15.34
N TYR A 351 -16.39 -10.85 15.15
CA TYR A 351 -16.61 -10.01 13.98
C TYR A 351 -16.21 -10.69 12.66
N ILE A 352 -15.12 -11.47 12.66
CA ILE A 352 -14.73 -12.27 11.49
C ILE A 352 -15.84 -13.28 11.14
N VAL A 353 -16.41 -13.97 12.14
CA VAL A 353 -17.54 -14.90 11.95
C VAL A 353 -18.76 -14.16 11.35
N ALA A 354 -19.11 -13.01 11.92
CA ALA A 354 -20.21 -12.20 11.43
C ALA A 354 -19.99 -11.73 9.97
N CYS A 355 -18.76 -11.34 9.61
CA CYS A 355 -18.42 -10.97 8.24
C CYS A 355 -18.62 -12.12 7.26
N LEU A 356 -18.20 -13.33 7.63
CA LEU A 356 -18.39 -14.52 6.79
C LEU A 356 -19.86 -14.91 6.65
N ASP A 357 -20.64 -14.78 7.72
CA ASP A 357 -22.09 -15.02 7.67
C ASP A 357 -22.78 -14.03 6.72
N VAL A 358 -22.45 -12.73 6.79
CA VAL A 358 -22.95 -11.72 5.84
C VAL A 358 -22.57 -12.07 4.39
N LEU A 359 -21.35 -12.55 4.16
CA LEU A 359 -20.92 -12.99 2.81
C LEU A 359 -21.75 -14.17 2.31
N VAL A 360 -22.04 -15.15 3.16
CA VAL A 360 -22.89 -16.30 2.84
C VAL A 360 -24.30 -15.83 2.49
N GLN A 361 -24.92 -15.06 3.37
CA GLN A 361 -26.29 -14.56 3.14
C GLN A 361 -26.41 -13.75 1.85
N ALA A 362 -25.40 -12.94 1.52
CA ALA A 362 -25.43 -12.07 0.36
C ALA A 362 -25.06 -12.80 -0.96
N ARG A 363 -24.25 -13.86 -0.91
CA ARG A 363 -23.60 -14.44 -2.09
C ARG A 363 -23.56 -15.96 -2.15
N ALA A 364 -24.32 -16.71 -1.33
CA ALA A 364 -24.28 -18.17 -1.25
C ALA A 364 -24.31 -18.86 -2.63
N SER A 365 -25.20 -18.44 -3.51
CA SER A 365 -25.35 -19.01 -4.87
C SER A 365 -24.13 -18.79 -5.78
N LYS A 366 -23.26 -17.82 -5.45
CA LYS A 366 -22.05 -17.51 -6.21
C LYS A 366 -20.79 -18.12 -5.60
N ILE A 367 -20.86 -18.60 -4.35
CA ILE A 367 -19.74 -19.22 -3.67
C ILE A 367 -19.52 -20.63 -4.23
N ARG A 368 -18.27 -20.95 -4.58
CA ARG A 368 -17.83 -22.27 -5.08
C ARG A 368 -16.66 -22.75 -4.22
N SER A 369 -15.44 -22.59 -4.68
CA SER A 369 -14.25 -23.00 -3.92
C SER A 369 -14.10 -22.25 -2.58
N GLY A 370 -14.76 -21.10 -2.43
CA GLY A 370 -14.79 -20.28 -1.23
C GLY A 370 -15.44 -20.97 -0.02
N TRP A 371 -16.36 -21.92 -0.23
CA TRP A 371 -16.98 -22.68 0.85
C TRP A 371 -15.97 -23.31 1.78
N LYS A 372 -14.87 -23.86 1.23
CA LYS A 372 -13.84 -24.52 2.04
C LYS A 372 -13.20 -23.57 3.06
N SER A 373 -12.93 -22.32 2.67
CA SER A 373 -12.37 -21.32 3.58
C SER A 373 -13.38 -20.84 4.62
N ILE A 374 -14.64 -20.61 4.20
CA ILE A 374 -15.72 -20.18 5.11
C ILE A 374 -15.98 -21.24 6.16
N LEU A 375 -16.21 -22.48 5.73
CA LEU A 375 -16.49 -23.60 6.65
C LEU A 375 -15.29 -23.93 7.54
N GLY A 376 -14.04 -23.72 7.04
CA GLY A 376 -12.85 -23.85 7.84
C GLY A 376 -12.83 -22.88 9.02
N VAL A 377 -13.14 -21.61 8.80
CA VAL A 377 -13.22 -20.61 9.88
C VAL A 377 -14.40 -20.92 10.83
N LEU A 378 -15.58 -21.24 10.31
CA LEU A 378 -16.75 -21.56 11.15
C LEU A 378 -16.50 -22.80 12.02
N LYS A 379 -15.82 -23.81 11.47
CA LYS A 379 -15.37 -24.98 12.23
C LYS A 379 -14.43 -24.59 13.37
N ASP A 380 -13.37 -23.82 13.06
CA ASP A 380 -12.41 -23.38 14.07
C ASP A 380 -13.10 -22.52 15.15
N ALA A 381 -14.04 -21.67 14.75
CA ALA A 381 -14.83 -20.80 15.63
C ALA A 381 -15.84 -21.56 16.50
N SER A 382 -16.40 -22.68 16.03
CA SER A 382 -17.34 -23.51 16.83
C SER A 382 -16.68 -24.10 18.08
N GLY A 383 -15.36 -24.31 18.05
CA GLY A 383 -14.57 -24.74 19.21
C GLY A 383 -13.91 -23.62 20.00
N ASP A 384 -14.29 -22.35 19.76
CA ASP A 384 -13.68 -21.21 20.45
C ASP A 384 -14.04 -21.22 21.96
N PRO A 385 -13.07 -20.91 22.86
CA PRO A 385 -13.33 -20.85 24.29
C PRO A 385 -14.31 -19.71 24.68
N ASP A 386 -14.44 -18.67 23.86
CA ASP A 386 -15.42 -17.62 24.06
C ASP A 386 -16.80 -18.07 23.56
N ARG A 387 -17.79 -18.00 24.45
CA ARG A 387 -19.15 -18.45 24.18
C ARG A 387 -19.84 -17.66 23.06
N ALA A 388 -19.59 -16.36 22.96
CA ALA A 388 -20.22 -15.54 21.93
C ALA A 388 -19.68 -15.89 20.53
N VAL A 389 -18.37 -16.17 20.43
CA VAL A 389 -17.73 -16.62 19.17
C VAL A 389 -18.28 -17.99 18.75
N SER A 390 -18.29 -18.97 19.67
CA SER A 390 -18.78 -20.33 19.35
C SER A 390 -20.27 -20.32 19.01
N GLN A 391 -21.10 -19.58 19.74
CA GLN A 391 -22.52 -19.44 19.46
C GLN A 391 -22.77 -18.82 18.06
N ALA A 392 -22.09 -17.72 17.74
CA ALA A 392 -22.19 -17.10 16.41
C ALA A 392 -21.80 -18.06 15.28
N ALA A 393 -20.79 -18.89 15.50
CA ALA A 393 -20.37 -19.90 14.54
C ALA A 393 -21.44 -20.99 14.35
N PHE A 394 -22.04 -21.50 15.45
CA PHE A 394 -23.13 -22.49 15.37
C PHE A 394 -24.37 -21.92 14.66
N GLU A 395 -24.72 -20.68 14.93
CA GLU A 395 -25.84 -20.00 14.26
C GLU A 395 -25.59 -19.84 12.76
N ALA A 396 -24.37 -19.44 12.38
CA ALA A 396 -23.98 -19.33 10.97
C ALA A 396 -23.98 -20.72 10.28
N LEU A 397 -23.44 -21.76 10.93
CA LEU A 397 -23.48 -23.13 10.41
C LEU A 397 -24.92 -23.64 10.27
N GLY A 398 -25.79 -23.38 11.25
CA GLY A 398 -27.21 -23.72 11.17
C GLY A 398 -27.85 -23.12 9.94
N ARG A 399 -27.67 -21.81 9.68
CA ARG A 399 -28.17 -21.16 8.47
C ARG A 399 -27.64 -21.77 7.17
N VAL A 400 -26.36 -22.17 7.15
CA VAL A 400 -25.78 -22.86 5.98
C VAL A 400 -26.45 -24.21 5.75
N LEU A 401 -26.66 -25.00 6.81
CA LEU A 401 -27.32 -26.32 6.74
C LEU A 401 -28.77 -26.18 6.31
N ASP A 402 -29.50 -25.23 6.88
CA ASP A 402 -30.97 -25.07 6.60
C ASP A 402 -31.25 -24.54 5.20
N HIS A 403 -30.39 -23.65 4.67
CA HIS A 403 -30.72 -22.91 3.46
C HIS A 403 -29.74 -23.13 2.29
N HIS A 404 -28.52 -23.61 2.54
CA HIS A 404 -27.44 -23.64 1.54
C HIS A 404 -26.75 -24.99 1.39
N LEU A 405 -27.24 -26.06 2.04
CA LEU A 405 -26.57 -27.37 2.03
C LEU A 405 -26.32 -27.89 0.60
N ALA A 406 -27.31 -27.74 -0.27
CA ALA A 406 -27.19 -28.15 -1.68
C ALA A 406 -26.12 -27.39 -2.49
N LEU A 407 -25.68 -26.22 -2.00
CA LEU A 407 -24.61 -25.41 -2.63
C LEU A 407 -23.24 -25.78 -2.12
N VAL A 408 -23.17 -26.34 -0.90
CA VAL A 408 -21.91 -26.71 -0.22
C VAL A 408 -21.40 -28.05 -0.69
N ALA A 409 -22.28 -29.00 -0.95
CA ALA A 409 -21.98 -30.35 -1.42
C ALA A 409 -22.35 -30.47 -2.91
N PRO A 410 -21.50 -29.95 -3.82
CA PRO A 410 -21.66 -30.31 -5.22
C PRO A 410 -21.28 -31.77 -5.40
N ASP A 411 -22.06 -32.47 -6.24
CA ASP A 411 -21.99 -33.89 -6.59
C ASP A 411 -20.60 -34.52 -6.65
#